data_9572ca0c35ca109ce20221feebbc36a9
#
_entry.id   9572ca0c35ca109ce20221feebbc36a9
#
_cell.length_a   1.000
_cell.length_b   1.000
_cell.length_c   1.000
_cell.angle_alpha   90.00
_cell.angle_beta   90.00
_cell.angle_gamma   90.00
#
_symmetry.space_group_name_H-M   'P 1'
#
loop_
_entity.id
_entity.type
_entity.pdbx_description
1 polymer ?
#
loop_
_entity_poly.entity_id
_entity_poly.type
_entity_poly.pdbx_seq_one_letter_code
_entity_poly.pdbx_strand_id
1 'polypeptide(L)'
;MKKRFLIWDSPKQAIIMLVVVLLIIGSINVFSATYIDCADPLEYFKKYWLNVVVSTVVGLFVYKLGYKRIINNGWLREASLLGILLMLLLLFFKRHDAGWAINGAVRWIPLPFMSLQPSEFAKIEVILLAAYVLDRMRRHQQVVSFFTHNAEFWKLIGTTLLFSGLVLKQPDMGTASIIFGLTFLMVIMA
;
A
#
# COMPACT_ATOMS: atom_id res chain seq x y z
N MET A 1 -21.80 -33.60 6.41
CA MET A 1 -22.46 -32.57 5.58
C MET A 1 -21.93 -31.20 5.98
N LYS A 2 -20.94 -30.64 5.26
CA LYS A 2 -20.52 -29.24 5.45
C LYS A 2 -21.57 -28.36 4.77
N LYS A 3 -22.36 -27.62 5.56
CA LYS A 3 -23.24 -26.58 5.04
C LYS A 3 -22.38 -25.50 4.36
N ARG A 4 -22.39 -25.44 3.02
CA ARG A 4 -21.85 -24.34 2.25
C ARG A 4 -22.76 -23.14 2.49
N PHE A 5 -22.40 -22.29 3.43
CA PHE A 5 -22.99 -20.95 3.64
C PHE A 5 -22.32 -19.87 2.81
N LEU A 6 -21.42 -20.22 1.90
CA LEU A 6 -20.72 -19.26 1.05
C LEU A 6 -21.36 -19.24 -0.33
N ILE A 7 -21.81 -18.06 -0.72
CA ILE A 7 -22.44 -17.72 -2.02
C ILE A 7 -21.42 -17.92 -3.17
N TRP A 8 -20.15 -18.19 -2.88
CA TRP A 8 -19.04 -18.27 -3.83
C TRP A 8 -18.36 -19.63 -3.83
N ASP A 9 -18.04 -20.09 -5.03
CA ASP A 9 -17.34 -21.37 -5.22
C ASP A 9 -15.84 -21.31 -4.90
N SER A 10 -15.24 -20.11 -4.87
CA SER A 10 -13.84 -19.91 -4.53
C SER A 10 -13.58 -18.57 -3.82
N PRO A 11 -12.54 -18.49 -2.92
CA PRO A 11 -12.13 -17.23 -2.29
C PRO A 11 -11.77 -16.12 -3.30
N LYS A 12 -11.26 -16.50 -4.47
CA LYS A 12 -10.92 -15.55 -5.55
C LYS A 12 -12.16 -14.83 -6.08
N GLN A 13 -13.25 -15.57 -6.31
CA GLN A 13 -14.52 -14.99 -6.78
C GLN A 13 -15.10 -14.04 -5.74
N ALA A 14 -15.03 -14.40 -4.45
CA ALA A 14 -15.47 -13.53 -3.36
C ALA A 14 -14.72 -12.20 -3.34
N ILE A 15 -13.39 -12.23 -3.46
CA ILE A 15 -12.56 -11.02 -3.49
C ILE A 15 -12.91 -10.15 -4.70
N ILE A 16 -12.99 -10.73 -5.89
CA ILE A 16 -13.31 -9.98 -7.12
C ILE A 16 -14.68 -9.31 -6.98
N MET A 17 -15.69 -10.04 -6.51
CA MET A 17 -17.03 -9.50 -6.34
C MET A 17 -17.09 -8.38 -5.31
N LEU A 18 -16.40 -8.52 -4.17
CA LEU A 18 -16.28 -7.45 -3.18
C LEU A 18 -15.62 -6.20 -3.75
N VAL A 19 -14.55 -6.36 -4.53
CA VAL A 19 -13.89 -5.24 -5.21
C VAL A 19 -14.84 -4.54 -6.17
N VAL A 20 -15.59 -5.29 -6.99
CA VAL A 20 -16.58 -4.72 -7.92
C VAL A 20 -17.67 -3.95 -7.18
N VAL A 21 -18.20 -4.52 -6.08
CA VAL A 21 -19.23 -3.84 -5.27
C VAL A 21 -18.68 -2.54 -4.67
N LEU A 22 -17.45 -2.57 -4.13
CA LEU A 22 -16.80 -1.37 -3.57
C LEU A 22 -16.54 -0.30 -4.65
N LEU A 23 -16.17 -0.70 -5.86
CA LEU A 23 -15.99 0.24 -6.98
C LEU A 23 -17.32 0.89 -7.40
N ILE A 24 -18.42 0.15 -7.41
CA ILE A 24 -19.75 0.69 -7.69
C ILE A 24 -20.17 1.69 -6.61
N ILE A 25 -20.05 1.32 -5.33
CA ILE A 25 -20.36 2.21 -4.21
C ILE A 25 -19.47 3.46 -4.26
N GLY A 26 -18.16 3.32 -4.50
CA GLY A 26 -17.24 4.43 -4.68
C GLY A 26 -17.64 5.36 -5.83
N SER A 27 -18.05 4.81 -6.94
CA SER A 27 -18.54 5.55 -8.12
C SER A 27 -19.77 6.42 -7.79
N ILE A 28 -20.74 5.84 -7.09
CA ILE A 28 -21.95 6.55 -6.65
C ILE A 28 -21.60 7.65 -5.66
N ASN A 29 -20.71 7.37 -4.69
CA ASN A 29 -20.28 8.35 -3.69
C ASN A 29 -19.53 9.52 -4.32
N VAL A 30 -18.60 9.27 -5.26
CA VAL A 30 -17.89 10.34 -5.97
C VAL A 30 -18.87 11.21 -6.74
N PHE A 31 -19.79 10.63 -7.49
CA PHE A 31 -20.79 11.40 -8.23
C PHE A 31 -21.68 12.22 -7.31
N SER A 32 -22.18 11.63 -6.23
CA SER A 32 -23.05 12.31 -5.25
C SER A 32 -22.35 13.46 -4.54
N ALA A 33 -21.12 13.26 -4.09
CA ALA A 33 -20.34 14.28 -3.38
C ALA A 33 -19.98 15.47 -4.29
N THR A 34 -19.62 15.19 -5.55
CA THR A 34 -19.21 16.24 -6.49
C THR A 34 -20.39 16.99 -7.12
N TYR A 35 -21.58 16.40 -7.11
CA TYR A 35 -22.78 17.01 -7.69
C TYR A 35 -23.19 18.34 -6.99
N ILE A 36 -22.94 18.44 -5.69
CA ILE A 36 -23.30 19.60 -4.87
C ILE A 36 -22.21 20.68 -4.89
N ASP A 37 -20.93 20.27 -4.85
CA ASP A 37 -19.81 21.17 -4.56
C ASP A 37 -18.99 21.59 -5.79
N CYS A 38 -19.21 20.96 -6.96
CA CYS A 38 -18.37 21.17 -8.15
C CYS A 38 -19.16 21.69 -9.35
N ALA A 39 -18.52 22.58 -10.12
CA ALA A 39 -19.08 23.13 -11.36
C ALA A 39 -19.26 22.05 -12.45
N ASP A 40 -18.41 21.01 -12.48
CA ASP A 40 -18.50 19.88 -13.41
C ASP A 40 -18.33 18.53 -12.71
N PRO A 41 -19.42 17.93 -12.18
CA PRO A 41 -19.39 16.62 -11.54
C PRO A 41 -18.91 15.49 -12.45
N LEU A 42 -19.15 15.62 -13.77
CA LEU A 42 -18.77 14.61 -14.75
C LEU A 42 -17.24 14.52 -14.93
N GLU A 43 -16.51 15.61 -14.73
CA GLU A 43 -15.05 15.60 -14.80
C GLU A 43 -14.45 14.72 -13.71
N TYR A 44 -14.92 14.86 -12.47
CA TYR A 44 -14.48 14.03 -11.34
C TYR A 44 -14.86 12.56 -11.53
N PHE A 45 -16.04 12.29 -12.04
CA PHE A 45 -16.50 10.94 -12.36
C PHE A 45 -15.62 10.30 -13.46
N LYS A 46 -15.28 11.02 -14.51
CA LYS A 46 -14.34 10.55 -15.55
C LYS A 46 -12.95 10.26 -14.99
N LYS A 47 -12.42 11.16 -14.14
CA LYS A 47 -11.12 10.95 -13.46
C LYS A 47 -11.14 9.71 -12.55
N TYR A 48 -12.23 9.49 -11.83
CA TYR A 48 -12.39 8.29 -11.02
C TYR A 48 -12.28 7.01 -11.87
N TRP A 49 -13.04 6.92 -12.96
CA TRP A 49 -13.00 5.74 -13.84
C TRP A 49 -11.68 5.58 -14.58
N LEU A 50 -11.03 6.68 -14.97
CA LEU A 50 -9.67 6.64 -15.53
C LEU A 50 -8.71 6.00 -14.53
N ASN A 51 -8.74 6.41 -13.26
CA ASN A 51 -7.92 5.83 -12.21
C ASN A 51 -8.23 4.36 -11.98
N VAL A 52 -9.49 3.95 -12.03
CA VAL A 52 -9.90 2.53 -11.91
C VAL A 52 -9.31 1.71 -13.06
N VAL A 53 -9.37 2.20 -14.29
CA VAL A 53 -8.80 1.51 -15.46
C VAL A 53 -7.28 1.39 -15.34
N VAL A 54 -6.58 2.48 -15.05
CA VAL A 54 -5.12 2.49 -14.86
C VAL A 54 -4.70 1.54 -13.75
N SER A 55 -5.38 1.61 -12.60
CA SER A 55 -5.08 0.71 -11.46
C SER A 55 -5.33 -0.75 -11.79
N THR A 56 -6.38 -1.05 -12.58
CA THR A 56 -6.69 -2.41 -13.03
C THR A 56 -5.60 -2.94 -13.96
N VAL A 57 -5.13 -2.13 -14.92
CA VAL A 57 -4.05 -2.50 -15.84
C VAL A 57 -2.74 -2.77 -15.07
N VAL A 58 -2.39 -1.87 -14.14
CA VAL A 58 -1.20 -2.03 -13.28
C VAL A 58 -1.34 -3.28 -12.41
N GLY A 59 -2.51 -3.49 -11.80
CA GLY A 59 -2.78 -4.67 -10.99
C GLY A 59 -2.66 -5.98 -11.77
N LEU A 60 -3.19 -6.04 -13.00
CA LEU A 60 -3.04 -7.19 -13.87
C LEU A 60 -1.58 -7.43 -14.30
N PHE A 61 -0.82 -6.37 -14.53
CA PHE A 61 0.60 -6.46 -14.82
C PHE A 61 1.38 -7.05 -13.64
N VAL A 62 1.16 -6.53 -12.42
CA VAL A 62 1.77 -7.06 -11.19
C VAL A 62 1.35 -8.50 -10.93
N TYR A 63 0.08 -8.84 -11.17
CA TYR A 63 -0.42 -10.21 -11.05
C TYR A 63 0.30 -11.18 -12.01
N LYS A 64 0.53 -10.77 -13.28
CA LYS A 64 1.28 -11.57 -14.26
C LYS A 64 2.76 -11.71 -13.91
N LEU A 65 3.39 -10.67 -13.36
CA LEU A 65 4.77 -10.73 -12.88
C LEU A 65 4.92 -11.73 -11.73
N GLY A 66 3.90 -11.81 -10.87
CA GLY A 66 3.89 -12.62 -9.67
C GLY A 66 4.75 -12.04 -8.55
N TYR A 67 4.14 -11.83 -7.39
CA TYR A 67 4.81 -11.25 -6.20
C TYR A 67 6.06 -12.04 -5.78
N LYS A 68 6.09 -13.35 -5.99
CA LYS A 68 7.25 -14.20 -5.65
C LYS A 68 8.51 -13.81 -6.42
N ARG A 69 8.37 -13.30 -7.66
CA ARG A 69 9.52 -12.83 -8.43
C ARG A 69 10.14 -11.59 -7.81
N ILE A 70 9.31 -10.67 -7.32
CA ILE A 70 9.76 -9.44 -6.66
C ILE A 70 10.45 -9.78 -5.35
N ILE A 71 9.83 -10.63 -4.51
CA ILE A 71 10.34 -10.98 -3.19
C ILE A 71 11.66 -11.78 -3.28
N ASN A 72 11.73 -12.78 -4.18
CA ASN A 72 12.88 -13.66 -4.26
C ASN A 72 14.05 -13.06 -5.03
N ASN A 73 13.81 -12.03 -5.86
CA ASN A 73 14.88 -11.32 -6.54
C ASN A 73 15.40 -10.21 -5.64
N GLY A 74 16.60 -10.41 -5.06
CA GLY A 74 17.23 -9.45 -4.14
C GLY A 74 17.33 -8.04 -4.73
N TRP A 75 17.72 -7.92 -6.01
CA TRP A 75 17.84 -6.62 -6.66
C TRP A 75 16.49 -5.89 -6.80
N LEU A 76 15.43 -6.59 -7.23
CA LEU A 76 14.10 -5.99 -7.38
C LEU A 76 13.55 -5.54 -6.02
N ARG A 77 13.75 -6.32 -4.97
CA ARG A 77 13.34 -5.98 -3.60
C ARG A 77 14.07 -4.72 -3.10
N GLU A 78 15.40 -4.66 -3.25
CA GLU A 78 16.15 -3.48 -2.84
C GLU A 78 15.79 -2.23 -3.67
N ALA A 79 15.55 -2.41 -4.97
CA ALA A 79 15.13 -1.31 -5.85
C ALA A 79 13.74 -0.79 -5.49
N SER A 80 12.77 -1.65 -5.12
CA SER A 80 11.45 -1.23 -4.68
C SER A 80 11.50 -0.47 -3.34
N LEU A 81 12.26 -0.98 -2.37
CA LEU A 81 12.49 -0.29 -1.09
C LEU A 81 13.11 1.09 -1.30
N LEU A 82 14.15 1.18 -2.12
CA LEU A 82 14.81 2.45 -2.43
C LEU A 82 13.86 3.41 -3.16
N GLY A 83 13.09 2.91 -4.13
CA GLY A 83 12.13 3.73 -4.88
C GLY A 83 11.06 4.34 -3.97
N ILE A 84 10.50 3.55 -3.05
CA ILE A 84 9.52 4.04 -2.08
C ILE A 84 10.15 5.03 -1.11
N LEU A 85 11.36 4.74 -0.62
CA LEU A 85 12.10 5.65 0.25
C LEU A 85 12.33 7.00 -0.42
N LEU A 86 12.78 7.01 -1.68
CA LEU A 86 13.00 8.26 -2.44
C LEU A 86 11.70 9.06 -2.62
N MET A 87 10.57 8.38 -2.90
CA MET A 87 9.27 9.04 -3.00
C MET A 87 8.83 9.64 -1.65
N LEU A 88 9.03 8.93 -0.54
CA LEU A 88 8.71 9.45 0.79
C LEU A 88 9.60 10.63 1.18
N LEU A 89 10.89 10.58 0.83
CA LEU A 89 11.83 11.68 1.04
C LEU A 89 11.47 12.89 0.18
N LEU A 90 11.06 12.69 -1.08
CA LEU A 90 10.59 13.79 -1.94
C LEU A 90 9.44 14.54 -1.26
N LEU A 91 8.44 13.84 -0.75
CA LEU A 91 7.33 14.47 -0.03
C LEU A 91 7.77 15.13 1.27
N PHE A 92 8.73 14.55 1.98
CA PHE A 92 9.30 15.16 3.18
C PHE A 92 9.97 16.51 2.88
N PHE A 93 10.74 16.61 1.81
CA PHE A 93 11.37 17.86 1.40
C PHE A 93 10.36 18.87 0.83
N LYS A 94 9.29 18.39 0.19
CA LYS A 94 8.22 19.23 -0.37
C LYS A 94 7.13 19.61 0.63
N ARG A 95 7.23 19.23 1.90
CA ARG A 95 6.17 19.40 2.92
C ARG A 95 5.72 20.85 3.16
N HIS A 96 6.56 21.83 2.82
CA HIS A 96 6.26 23.26 2.92
C HIS A 96 5.83 23.91 1.59
N ASP A 97 5.74 23.13 0.52
CA ASP A 97 5.35 23.61 -0.80
C ASP A 97 3.82 23.64 -0.87
N ALA A 98 3.25 24.85 -0.84
CA ALA A 98 1.80 25.06 -0.90
C ALA A 98 1.17 24.52 -2.21
N GLY A 99 1.93 24.45 -3.31
CA GLY A 99 1.45 23.90 -4.58
C GLY A 99 1.24 22.39 -4.56
N TRP A 100 1.82 21.69 -3.57
CA TRP A 100 1.67 20.23 -3.37
C TRP A 100 0.72 19.90 -2.23
N ALA A 101 0.30 20.89 -1.44
CA ALA A 101 -0.51 20.67 -0.26
C ALA A 101 -1.98 20.42 -0.63
N ILE A 102 -2.55 19.33 -0.15
CA ILE A 102 -3.98 19.02 -0.18
C ILE A 102 -4.46 18.98 1.27
N ASN A 103 -5.43 19.82 1.61
CA ASN A 103 -5.94 19.97 2.99
C ASN A 103 -4.83 20.25 4.02
N GLY A 104 -3.86 21.09 3.66
CA GLY A 104 -2.76 21.47 4.54
C GLY A 104 -1.65 20.46 4.73
N ALA A 105 -1.66 19.34 3.99
CA ALA A 105 -0.63 18.30 4.06
C ALA A 105 -0.15 17.86 2.69
N VAL A 106 1.16 17.63 2.55
CA VAL A 106 1.79 17.11 1.33
C VAL A 106 1.96 15.62 1.47
N ARG A 107 1.01 14.85 0.94
CA ARG A 107 0.97 13.37 1.00
C ARG A 107 0.93 12.72 -0.37
N TRP A 108 0.68 13.51 -1.41
CA TRP A 108 0.44 13.06 -2.77
C TRP A 108 1.47 13.64 -3.71
N ILE A 109 1.95 12.83 -4.64
CA ILE A 109 2.76 13.29 -5.77
C ILE A 109 1.77 13.61 -6.90
N PRO A 110 1.62 14.89 -7.29
CA PRO A 110 0.75 15.25 -8.40
C PRO A 110 1.36 14.75 -9.72
N LEU A 111 0.62 13.93 -10.44
CA LEU A 111 0.93 13.49 -11.79
C LEU A 111 -0.10 14.10 -12.76
N PRO A 112 0.21 14.21 -14.07
CA PRO A 112 -0.67 14.91 -15.02
C PRO A 112 -2.12 14.39 -15.08
N PHE A 113 -2.33 13.10 -14.80
CA PHE A 113 -3.65 12.45 -14.90
C PHE A 113 -4.15 11.86 -13.58
N MET A 114 -3.27 11.74 -12.59
CA MET A 114 -3.60 11.11 -11.30
C MET A 114 -2.67 11.64 -10.21
N SER A 115 -3.04 11.44 -8.96
CA SER A 115 -2.14 11.66 -7.82
C SER A 115 -1.72 10.32 -7.22
N LEU A 116 -0.44 10.20 -6.87
CA LEU A 116 0.14 8.98 -6.31
C LEU A 116 0.49 9.22 -4.85
N GLN A 117 0.04 8.32 -3.97
CA GLN A 117 0.37 8.34 -2.55
C GLN A 117 1.43 7.29 -2.23
N PRO A 118 2.69 7.68 -1.99
CA PRO A 118 3.78 6.73 -1.74
C PRO A 118 3.59 5.85 -0.52
N SER A 119 2.89 6.35 0.51
CA SER A 119 2.61 5.58 1.73
C SER A 119 1.71 4.36 1.49
N GLU A 120 0.88 4.34 0.42
CA GLU A 120 0.11 3.17 0.03
C GLU A 120 1.04 2.02 -0.44
N PHE A 121 2.06 2.37 -1.22
CA PHE A 121 3.07 1.40 -1.66
C PHE A 121 3.96 0.96 -0.50
N ALA A 122 4.29 1.87 0.44
CA ALA A 122 5.07 1.56 1.62
C ALA A 122 4.40 0.47 2.49
N LYS A 123 3.07 0.48 2.64
CA LYS A 123 2.33 -0.57 3.35
C LYS A 123 2.53 -1.94 2.71
N ILE A 124 2.39 -2.01 1.39
CA ILE A 124 2.54 -3.27 0.65
C ILE A 124 3.98 -3.77 0.75
N GLU A 125 4.95 -2.89 0.57
CA GLU A 125 6.38 -3.23 0.61
C GLU A 125 6.80 -3.78 1.98
N VAL A 126 6.34 -3.14 3.05
CA VAL A 126 6.65 -3.60 4.42
C VAL A 126 6.04 -4.98 4.69
N ILE A 127 4.81 -5.26 4.21
CA ILE A 127 4.20 -6.59 4.32
C ILE A 127 5.03 -7.63 3.55
N LEU A 128 5.45 -7.31 2.33
CA LEU A 128 6.26 -8.22 1.51
C LEU A 128 7.63 -8.49 2.13
N LEU A 129 8.27 -7.44 2.65
CA LEU A 129 9.56 -7.56 3.35
C LEU A 129 9.41 -8.41 4.62
N ALA A 130 8.38 -8.15 5.43
CA ALA A 130 8.10 -8.91 6.63
C ALA A 130 7.86 -10.39 6.31
N ALA A 131 7.01 -10.69 5.31
CA ALA A 131 6.75 -12.04 4.88
C ALA A 131 8.03 -12.77 4.43
N TYR A 132 8.90 -12.09 3.68
CA TYR A 132 10.18 -12.64 3.24
C TYR A 132 11.13 -12.95 4.41
N VAL A 133 11.32 -11.98 5.30
CA VAL A 133 12.25 -12.11 6.42
C VAL A 133 11.79 -13.20 7.40
N LEU A 134 10.51 -13.17 7.76
CA LEU A 134 9.96 -14.14 8.72
C LEU A 134 9.91 -15.57 8.16
N ASP A 135 9.55 -15.74 6.87
CA ASP A 135 9.62 -17.05 6.20
C ASP A 135 11.07 -17.59 6.18
N ARG A 136 12.04 -16.71 5.88
CA ARG A 136 13.47 -17.08 5.88
C ARG A 136 13.94 -17.49 7.28
N MET A 137 13.60 -16.72 8.31
CA MET A 137 13.93 -17.07 9.70
C MET A 137 13.33 -18.41 10.10
N ARG A 138 12.06 -18.66 9.78
CA ARG A 138 11.38 -19.93 10.05
C ARG A 138 12.05 -21.11 9.35
N ARG A 139 12.46 -20.97 8.09
CA ARG A 139 13.18 -22.05 7.35
C ARG A 139 14.54 -22.37 7.95
N HIS A 140 15.20 -21.39 8.55
CA HIS A 140 16.48 -21.57 9.24
C HIS A 140 16.32 -21.90 10.73
N GLN A 141 15.11 -22.19 11.19
CA GLN A 141 14.78 -22.50 12.60
C GLN A 141 15.26 -21.43 13.59
N GLN A 142 15.35 -20.19 13.14
CA GLN A 142 15.73 -19.05 13.98
C GLN A 142 14.53 -18.54 14.76
N VAL A 143 14.71 -18.32 16.05
CA VAL A 143 13.65 -17.74 16.90
C VAL A 143 13.48 -16.25 16.54
N VAL A 144 12.23 -15.85 16.31
CA VAL A 144 11.88 -14.45 16.13
C VAL A 144 11.91 -13.78 17.51
N SER A 145 12.95 -13.02 17.78
CA SER A 145 13.15 -12.32 19.05
C SER A 145 13.85 -10.99 18.81
N PHE A 146 13.56 -10.00 19.65
CA PHE A 146 14.29 -8.73 19.67
C PHE A 146 15.79 -8.87 20.01
N PHE A 147 16.20 -10.03 20.54
CA PHE A 147 17.61 -10.34 20.81
C PHE A 147 18.29 -11.11 19.68
N THR A 148 17.59 -11.32 18.55
CA THR A 148 18.20 -12.01 17.41
C THR A 148 19.34 -11.19 16.79
N HIS A 149 20.41 -11.88 16.39
CA HIS A 149 21.52 -11.27 15.64
C HIS A 149 21.28 -11.32 14.12
N ASN A 150 20.05 -11.55 13.68
CA ASN A 150 19.71 -11.62 12.26
C ASN A 150 19.62 -10.20 11.65
N ALA A 151 20.57 -9.88 10.78
CA ALA A 151 20.63 -8.57 10.11
C ALA A 151 19.37 -8.27 9.25
N GLU A 152 18.75 -9.28 8.64
CA GLU A 152 17.53 -9.12 7.86
C GLU A 152 16.33 -8.72 8.75
N PHE A 153 16.26 -9.26 9.97
CA PHE A 153 15.24 -8.87 10.94
C PHE A 153 15.39 -7.40 11.34
N TRP A 154 16.60 -6.97 11.65
CA TRP A 154 16.87 -5.56 12.00
C TRP A 154 16.65 -4.62 10.82
N LYS A 155 16.91 -5.08 9.59
CA LYS A 155 16.56 -4.35 8.37
C LYS A 155 15.03 -4.15 8.26
N LEU A 156 14.22 -5.19 8.54
CA LEU A 156 12.76 -5.07 8.56
C LEU A 156 12.31 -4.03 9.59
N ILE A 157 12.80 -4.12 10.83
CA ILE A 157 12.43 -3.18 11.90
C ILE A 157 12.85 -1.75 11.52
N GLY A 158 14.10 -1.57 11.06
CA GLY A 158 14.62 -0.27 10.63
C GLY A 158 13.82 0.35 9.48
N THR A 159 13.47 -0.45 8.46
CA THR A 159 12.65 0.00 7.33
C THR A 159 11.24 0.41 7.79
N THR A 160 10.62 -0.38 8.66
CA THR A 160 9.29 -0.08 9.22
C THR A 160 9.30 1.23 10.00
N LEU A 161 10.28 1.43 10.89
CA LEU A 161 10.42 2.65 11.68
C LEU A 161 10.70 3.86 10.78
N LEU A 162 11.56 3.72 9.78
CA LEU A 162 11.89 4.79 8.84
C LEU A 162 10.67 5.20 8.02
N PHE A 163 9.94 4.25 7.43
CA PHE A 163 8.74 4.54 6.63
C PHE A 163 7.62 5.14 7.48
N SER A 164 7.35 4.54 8.65
CA SER A 164 6.35 5.08 9.59
C SER A 164 6.73 6.49 10.05
N GLY A 165 7.99 6.74 10.37
CA GLY A 165 8.49 8.06 10.79
C GLY A 165 8.37 9.12 9.70
N LEU A 166 8.70 8.79 8.44
CA LEU A 166 8.54 9.70 7.31
C LEU A 166 7.06 10.02 7.04
N VAL A 167 6.18 9.01 7.14
CA VAL A 167 4.73 9.18 6.95
C VAL A 167 4.12 10.01 8.09
N LEU A 168 4.58 9.83 9.34
CA LEU A 168 4.19 10.68 10.47
C LEU A 168 4.55 12.15 10.24
N LYS A 169 5.69 12.43 9.62
CA LYS A 169 6.12 13.79 9.25
C LYS A 169 5.28 14.42 8.14
N GLN A 170 4.49 13.62 7.42
CA GLN A 170 3.50 14.07 6.43
C GLN A 170 2.10 14.25 7.04
N PRO A 171 1.93 14.53 8.30
CA PRO A 171 0.79 14.41 9.25
C PRO A 171 -0.22 13.31 8.90
N ASP A 172 0.25 12.10 8.59
CA ASP A 172 -0.61 10.94 8.30
C ASP A 172 -0.45 9.85 9.38
N MET A 173 -1.04 10.11 10.55
CA MET A 173 -0.96 9.18 11.70
C MET A 173 -1.64 7.84 11.40
N GLY A 174 -2.74 7.86 10.64
CA GLY A 174 -3.49 6.64 10.30
C GLY A 174 -2.63 5.65 9.51
N THR A 175 -2.03 6.10 8.42
CA THR A 175 -1.18 5.26 7.57
C THR A 175 0.09 4.83 8.29
N ALA A 176 0.73 5.71 9.07
CA ALA A 176 1.92 5.37 9.85
C ALA A 176 1.62 4.27 10.89
N SER A 177 0.48 4.37 11.59
CA SER A 177 0.02 3.36 12.56
C SER A 177 -0.26 2.01 11.88
N ILE A 178 -0.81 2.01 10.66
CA ILE A 178 -1.05 0.79 9.89
C ILE A 178 0.27 0.13 9.50
N ILE A 179 1.25 0.89 8.99
CA ILE A 179 2.58 0.36 8.61
C ILE A 179 3.23 -0.32 9.82
N PHE A 180 3.27 0.38 10.95
CA PHE A 180 3.85 -0.14 12.19
C PHE A 180 3.08 -1.35 12.72
N GLY A 181 1.75 -1.23 12.82
CA GLY A 181 0.86 -2.27 13.35
C GLY A 181 0.87 -3.56 12.55
N LEU A 182 0.91 -3.48 11.21
CA LEU A 182 1.01 -4.65 10.34
C LEU A 182 2.32 -5.41 10.57
N THR A 183 3.46 -4.70 10.63
CA THR A 183 4.75 -5.34 10.93
C THR A 183 4.74 -5.99 12.30
N PHE A 184 4.24 -5.27 13.31
CA PHE A 184 4.18 -5.78 14.68
C PHE A 184 3.32 -7.05 14.78
N LEU A 185 2.14 -7.06 14.17
CA LEU A 185 1.27 -8.23 14.12
C LEU A 185 1.94 -9.41 13.41
N MET A 186 2.60 -9.17 12.27
CA MET A 186 3.30 -10.23 11.55
C MET A 186 4.46 -10.82 12.36
N VAL A 187 5.20 -9.99 13.10
CA VAL A 187 6.30 -10.44 13.98
C VAL A 187 5.76 -11.27 15.14
N ILE A 188 4.62 -10.89 15.75
CA ILE A 188 4.01 -11.68 16.84
C ILE A 188 3.46 -13.03 16.36
N MET A 189 2.94 -13.06 15.13
CA MET A 189 2.34 -14.28 14.58
C MET A 189 3.37 -15.27 13.99
N ALA A 190 4.64 -14.89 13.85
CA ALA A 190 5.71 -15.70 13.29
C ALA A 190 6.40 -16.60 14.30
#